data_5a9270344229ac3480cb277faa4b9aaa
#
_entry.id   5a9270344229ac3480cb277faa4b9aaa
#
_cell.length_a   1.000
_cell.length_b   1.000
_cell.length_c   1.000
_cell.angle_alpha   90.00
_cell.angle_beta   90.00
_cell.angle_gamma   90.00
#
_symmetry.space_group_name_H-M   'P 1'
#
loop_
_entity.id
_entity.type
_entity.pdbx_description
1 polymer ?
#
loop_
_entity_poly.entity_id
_entity_poly.type
_entity_poly.pdbx_seq_one_letter_code
_entity_poly.pdbx_strand_id
1 'polypeptide(L)'
;MGVIGYADDMLLLATNLYSLNKMLKICEQFGREFDVMYNPTKSKCIVFGEKKMTTLTASMYGNIIPKVNELLYLGNLMAADCLDKADVSEKCSDLNSRTNSLVHKFSLLNRNAKCMLFKSKCSHAYGSETWDLAAKDVIMYLKAVGQAGRRVLGLPPCCPSTIVNTLFNCDVSKSHTYTKALSLIKTFKKSSNEIMSCIFVNAINDCNSYISRNLNVIREAWGGDESPPFIPDQSPICVGIMELLDVREGAALIELDYEDVDELMMLLCSR
;
A
#
# COMPACT_ATOMS: atom_id res chain seq x y z
N MET A 1 -16.29 19.23 11.49
CA MET A 1 -16.43 18.03 12.33
C MET A 1 -17.03 16.93 11.46
N GLY A 2 -16.51 15.71 11.54
CA GLY A 2 -16.98 14.57 10.76
C GLY A 2 -16.88 13.27 11.55
N VAL A 3 -17.72 12.30 11.18
CA VAL A 3 -17.69 10.93 11.70
C VAL A 3 -17.64 9.98 10.52
N ILE A 4 -16.70 9.04 10.55
CA ILE A 4 -16.59 7.97 9.56
C ILE A 4 -16.67 6.65 10.32
N GLY A 5 -17.61 5.79 9.94
CA GLY A 5 -17.76 4.46 10.51
C GLY A 5 -17.39 3.38 9.51
N TYR A 6 -16.67 2.36 9.96
CA TYR A 6 -16.40 1.15 9.22
C TYR A 6 -16.51 -0.06 10.15
N ALA A 7 -17.57 -0.83 9.98
CA ALA A 7 -17.96 -1.90 10.90
C ALA A 7 -18.04 -1.39 12.35
N ASP A 8 -17.22 -1.91 13.24
CA ASP A 8 -17.10 -1.51 14.65
C ASP A 8 -16.10 -0.36 14.90
N ASP A 9 -15.31 0.00 13.89
CA ASP A 9 -14.37 1.12 13.98
C ASP A 9 -15.04 2.46 13.67
N MET A 10 -14.87 3.44 14.57
CA MET A 10 -15.38 4.78 14.40
C MET A 10 -14.25 5.81 14.45
N LEU A 11 -14.14 6.62 13.41
CA LEU A 11 -13.19 7.71 13.29
C LEU A 11 -13.90 9.05 13.50
N LEU A 12 -13.48 9.81 14.50
CA LEU A 12 -13.97 11.16 14.78
C LEU A 12 -12.97 12.19 14.25
N LEU A 13 -13.43 13.10 13.42
CA LEU A 13 -12.64 14.17 12.81
C LEU A 13 -13.06 15.52 13.41
N ALA A 14 -12.13 16.24 14.02
CA ALA A 14 -12.37 17.55 14.59
C ALA A 14 -11.21 18.50 14.31
N THR A 15 -11.51 19.80 14.18
CA THR A 15 -10.52 20.85 13.93
C THR A 15 -9.82 21.33 15.20
N ASN A 16 -10.36 20.98 16.37
CA ASN A 16 -9.80 21.34 17.67
C ASN A 16 -10.28 20.36 18.75
N LEU A 17 -9.57 20.35 19.88
CA LEU A 17 -9.82 19.42 20.97
C LEU A 17 -11.17 19.65 21.69
N TYR A 18 -11.63 20.89 21.76
CA TYR A 18 -12.94 21.20 22.35
C TYR A 18 -14.06 20.49 21.55
N SER A 19 -14.01 20.61 20.22
CA SER A 19 -14.96 19.94 19.35
C SER A 19 -14.86 18.43 19.43
N LEU A 20 -13.65 17.88 19.53
CA LEU A 20 -13.44 16.44 19.71
C LEU A 20 -14.07 15.94 21.02
N ASN A 21 -13.80 16.62 22.14
CA ASN A 21 -14.39 16.25 23.43
C ASN A 21 -15.92 16.37 23.45
N LYS A 22 -16.49 17.32 22.69
CA LYS A 22 -17.94 17.41 22.50
C LYS A 22 -18.48 16.19 21.75
N MET A 23 -17.80 15.75 20.69
CA MET A 23 -18.19 14.53 19.94
C MET A 23 -18.07 13.28 20.82
N LEU A 24 -17.00 13.15 21.61
CA LEU A 24 -16.82 12.04 22.55
C LEU A 24 -17.95 11.96 23.58
N LYS A 25 -18.41 13.11 24.13
CA LYS A 25 -19.57 13.15 25.03
C LYS A 25 -20.87 12.69 24.35
N ILE A 26 -21.08 13.05 23.09
CA ILE A 26 -22.22 12.56 22.31
C ILE A 26 -22.15 11.05 22.14
N CYS A 27 -20.97 10.51 21.85
CA CYS A 27 -20.76 9.06 21.75
C CYS A 27 -21.03 8.37 23.11
N GLU A 28 -20.57 8.95 24.24
CA GLU A 28 -20.88 8.42 25.59
C GLU A 28 -22.38 8.37 25.85
N GLN A 29 -23.09 9.45 25.51
CA GLN A 29 -24.54 9.53 25.69
C GLN A 29 -25.26 8.49 24.84
N PHE A 30 -24.93 8.39 23.56
CA PHE A 30 -25.44 7.36 22.65
C PHE A 30 -25.14 5.95 23.17
N GLY A 31 -23.91 5.72 23.63
CA GLY A 31 -23.52 4.43 24.19
C GLY A 31 -24.36 4.00 25.39
N ARG A 32 -24.71 4.95 26.29
CA ARG A 32 -25.60 4.68 27.43
C ARG A 32 -27.05 4.45 27.00
N GLU A 33 -27.52 5.15 25.97
CA GLU A 33 -28.91 5.06 25.50
C GLU A 33 -29.17 3.75 24.74
N PHE A 34 -28.19 3.27 23.99
CA PHE A 34 -28.31 2.10 23.13
C PHE A 34 -27.52 0.86 23.62
N ASP A 35 -26.99 0.91 24.85
CA ASP A 35 -26.19 -0.18 25.46
C ASP A 35 -24.96 -0.55 24.63
N VAL A 36 -24.32 0.45 24.00
CA VAL A 36 -23.08 0.30 23.22
C VAL A 36 -21.91 0.83 24.04
N MET A 37 -20.92 0.00 24.33
CA MET A 37 -19.74 0.42 25.08
C MET A 37 -18.54 0.66 24.15
N TYR A 38 -18.16 1.93 24.03
CA TYR A 38 -16.88 2.29 23.42
C TYR A 38 -15.72 1.99 24.39
N ASN A 39 -14.62 1.50 23.86
CA ASN A 39 -13.47 1.12 24.69
C ASN A 39 -12.40 2.24 24.72
N PRO A 40 -12.28 3.02 25.81
CA PRO A 40 -11.30 4.11 25.87
C PRO A 40 -9.86 3.64 25.83
N THR A 41 -9.57 2.41 26.32
CA THR A 41 -8.19 1.89 26.36
C THR A 41 -7.68 1.46 25.00
N LYS A 42 -8.58 1.09 24.08
CA LYS A 42 -8.24 0.81 22.66
C LYS A 42 -8.30 2.07 21.80
N SER A 43 -9.02 3.10 22.25
CA SER A 43 -9.13 4.36 21.53
C SER A 43 -7.82 5.15 21.58
N LYS A 44 -7.48 5.82 20.49
CA LYS A 44 -6.27 6.63 20.35
C LYS A 44 -6.62 7.96 19.71
N CYS A 45 -5.85 8.99 20.04
CA CYS A 45 -5.98 10.31 19.46
C CYS A 45 -4.69 10.69 18.74
N ILE A 46 -4.80 11.06 17.45
CA ILE A 46 -3.68 11.59 16.67
C ILE A 46 -3.97 13.06 16.32
N VAL A 47 -2.96 13.91 16.39
CA VAL A 47 -3.06 15.33 16.06
C VAL A 47 -2.11 15.64 14.93
N PHE A 48 -2.64 16.09 13.81
CA PHE A 48 -1.87 16.43 12.63
C PHE A 48 -1.42 17.89 12.65
N GLY A 49 -0.20 18.15 12.16
CA GLY A 49 0.34 19.49 11.97
C GLY A 49 0.59 20.28 13.25
N GLU A 50 0.71 19.64 14.40
CA GLU A 50 0.94 20.33 15.67
C GLU A 50 2.36 20.88 15.76
N LYS A 51 2.46 22.20 15.96
CA LYS A 51 3.75 22.90 16.13
C LYS A 51 4.23 22.96 17.57
N LYS A 52 3.34 22.73 18.55
CA LYS A 52 3.65 22.76 20.01
C LYS A 52 2.81 21.72 20.72
N MET A 53 3.38 21.01 21.69
CA MET A 53 2.65 20.10 22.55
C MET A 53 1.58 20.89 23.33
N THR A 54 0.31 20.58 23.07
CA THR A 54 -0.80 21.08 23.87
C THR A 54 -1.05 20.12 25.04
N THR A 55 -1.26 20.67 26.24
CA THR A 55 -1.56 19.90 27.46
C THR A 55 -3.00 19.39 27.50
N LEU A 56 -3.80 19.75 26.49
CA LEU A 56 -5.20 19.37 26.43
C LEU A 56 -5.36 17.88 26.09
N THR A 57 -6.21 17.18 26.82
CA THR A 57 -6.45 15.75 26.73
C THR A 57 -7.85 15.44 26.22
N ALA A 58 -7.96 14.47 25.30
CA ALA A 58 -9.23 13.87 24.95
C ALA A 58 -9.62 12.86 26.04
N SER A 59 -10.91 12.82 26.42
CA SER A 59 -11.38 11.88 27.45
C SER A 59 -12.72 11.26 27.08
N MET A 60 -12.92 10.01 27.48
CA MET A 60 -14.18 9.25 27.31
C MET A 60 -14.45 8.43 28.58
N TYR A 61 -15.66 8.50 29.10
CA TYR A 61 -16.08 7.86 30.36
C TYR A 61 -15.12 8.16 31.54
N GLY A 62 -14.58 9.39 31.59
CA GLY A 62 -13.61 9.81 32.61
C GLY A 62 -12.16 9.27 32.39
N ASN A 63 -11.93 8.46 31.39
CA ASN A 63 -10.59 7.96 31.04
C ASN A 63 -9.95 8.83 29.97
N ILE A 64 -8.66 9.09 30.13
CA ILE A 64 -7.88 9.85 29.14
C ILE A 64 -7.60 8.95 27.95
N ILE A 65 -7.91 9.43 26.74
CA ILE A 65 -7.54 8.78 25.48
C ILE A 65 -6.08 9.15 25.18
N PRO A 66 -5.19 8.16 25.02
CA PRO A 66 -3.78 8.45 24.78
C PRO A 66 -3.58 9.14 23.43
N LYS A 67 -2.78 10.22 23.44
CA LYS A 67 -2.27 10.85 22.23
C LYS A 67 -1.11 10.05 21.69
N VAL A 68 -1.14 9.76 20.39
CA VAL A 68 -0.11 8.97 19.70
C VAL A 68 0.44 9.73 18.49
N ASN A 69 1.68 9.43 18.11
CA ASN A 69 2.29 10.00 16.90
C ASN A 69 2.00 9.14 15.67
N GLU A 70 1.66 7.88 15.86
CA GLU A 70 1.33 6.92 14.80
C GLU A 70 0.07 6.14 15.17
N LEU A 71 -0.80 5.95 14.21
CA LEU A 71 -2.08 5.25 14.36
C LEU A 71 -2.30 4.31 13.19
N LEU A 72 -2.47 3.02 13.49
CA LEU A 72 -2.92 2.04 12.51
C LEU A 72 -4.45 2.14 12.38
N TYR A 73 -4.94 2.52 11.19
CA TYR A 73 -6.35 2.59 10.87
C TYR A 73 -6.65 1.87 9.57
N LEU A 74 -7.53 0.87 9.61
CA LEU A 74 -7.89 0.02 8.47
C LEU A 74 -6.66 -0.53 7.71
N GLY A 75 -5.61 -0.93 8.44
CA GLY A 75 -4.40 -1.51 7.87
C GLY A 75 -3.39 -0.50 7.27
N ASN A 76 -3.64 0.80 7.40
CA ASN A 76 -2.72 1.88 7.01
C ASN A 76 -2.16 2.57 8.24
N LEU A 77 -0.85 2.74 8.29
CA LEU A 77 -0.19 3.43 9.37
C LEU A 77 -0.15 4.94 9.07
N MET A 78 -0.96 5.70 9.81
CA MET A 78 -1.00 7.16 9.70
C MET A 78 -0.07 7.78 10.72
N ALA A 79 0.77 8.74 10.30
CA ALA A 79 1.69 9.47 11.15
C ALA A 79 1.26 10.93 11.33
N ALA A 80 1.51 11.50 12.52
CA ALA A 80 1.14 12.86 12.88
C ALA A 80 1.84 13.94 12.03
N ASP A 81 2.98 13.61 11.43
CA ASP A 81 3.73 14.46 10.49
C ASP A 81 3.15 14.44 9.07
N CYS A 82 2.11 13.66 8.80
CA CYS A 82 1.51 13.47 7.50
C CYS A 82 2.48 12.90 6.44
N LEU A 83 3.53 12.19 6.84
CA LEU A 83 4.48 11.55 5.93
C LEU A 83 4.21 10.05 5.82
N ASP A 84 4.45 9.50 4.63
CA ASP A 84 4.25 8.07 4.35
C ASP A 84 5.37 7.18 4.90
N LYS A 85 6.45 7.77 5.44
CA LYS A 85 7.68 7.08 5.81
C LYS A 85 7.46 5.89 6.74
N ALA A 86 6.61 6.04 7.76
CA ALA A 86 6.35 4.98 8.73
C ALA A 86 5.62 3.80 8.07
N ASP A 87 4.56 4.06 7.30
CA ASP A 87 3.80 3.04 6.56
C ASP A 87 4.67 2.36 5.50
N VAL A 88 5.42 3.12 4.72
CA VAL A 88 6.35 2.60 3.71
C VAL A 88 7.40 1.69 4.34
N SER A 89 7.94 2.05 5.51
CA SER A 89 8.93 1.23 6.23
C SER A 89 8.34 -0.11 6.67
N GLU A 90 7.11 -0.12 7.20
CA GLU A 90 6.38 -1.33 7.57
C GLU A 90 6.15 -2.22 6.33
N LYS A 91 5.68 -1.66 5.23
CA LYS A 91 5.45 -2.41 3.98
C LYS A 91 6.75 -2.93 3.35
N CYS A 92 7.88 -2.24 3.54
CA CYS A 92 9.21 -2.77 3.16
C CYS A 92 9.59 -4.01 3.98
N SER A 93 9.32 -4.01 5.27
CA SER A 93 9.55 -5.18 6.14
C SER A 93 8.69 -6.36 5.72
N ASP A 94 7.41 -6.11 5.47
CA ASP A 94 6.47 -7.12 4.97
C ASP A 94 6.90 -7.70 3.62
N LEU A 95 7.28 -6.85 2.66
CA LEU A 95 7.81 -7.27 1.37
C LEU A 95 8.99 -8.23 1.54
N ASN A 96 9.94 -7.88 2.39
CA ASN A 96 11.11 -8.72 2.64
C ASN A 96 10.74 -10.06 3.27
N SER A 97 9.87 -10.06 4.28
CA SER A 97 9.39 -11.26 4.96
C SER A 97 8.68 -12.22 3.98
N ARG A 98 7.73 -11.71 3.20
CA ARG A 98 6.97 -12.48 2.21
C ARG A 98 7.87 -13.00 1.09
N THR A 99 8.82 -12.16 0.60
CA THR A 99 9.79 -12.56 -0.42
C THR A 99 10.70 -13.70 0.08
N ASN A 100 11.21 -13.60 1.31
CA ASN A 100 12.04 -14.63 1.90
C ASN A 100 11.25 -15.95 2.07
N SER A 101 9.99 -15.85 2.50
CA SER A 101 9.09 -17.01 2.60
C SER A 101 8.86 -17.66 1.24
N LEU A 102 8.63 -16.86 0.19
CA LEU A 102 8.45 -17.36 -1.17
C LEU A 102 9.71 -18.08 -1.67
N VAL A 103 10.88 -17.45 -1.54
CA VAL A 103 12.15 -18.03 -1.99
C VAL A 103 12.47 -19.33 -1.25
N HIS A 104 12.20 -19.38 0.05
CA HIS A 104 12.54 -20.55 0.88
C HIS A 104 11.54 -21.70 0.68
N LYS A 105 10.23 -21.41 0.83
CA LYS A 105 9.20 -22.47 0.83
C LYS A 105 8.90 -23.00 -0.57
N PHE A 106 9.07 -22.16 -1.59
CA PHE A 106 8.68 -22.45 -2.98
C PHE A 106 9.86 -22.43 -3.94
N SER A 107 11.04 -22.88 -3.47
CA SER A 107 12.27 -22.93 -4.26
C SER A 107 12.15 -23.79 -5.52
N LEU A 108 11.34 -24.85 -5.47
CA LEU A 108 11.16 -25.82 -6.56
C LEU A 108 10.12 -25.40 -7.60
N LEU A 109 9.35 -24.34 -7.37
CA LEU A 109 8.38 -23.85 -8.35
C LEU A 109 9.07 -23.36 -9.60
N ASN A 110 8.40 -23.53 -10.74
CA ASN A 110 8.82 -22.95 -11.99
C ASN A 110 8.79 -21.40 -11.94
N ARG A 111 9.48 -20.77 -12.88
CA ARG A 111 9.59 -19.31 -12.95
C ARG A 111 8.22 -18.61 -13.01
N ASN A 112 7.31 -19.11 -13.83
CA ASN A 112 6.00 -18.47 -14.05
C ASN A 112 5.18 -18.46 -12.75
N ALA A 113 5.15 -19.58 -12.03
CA ALA A 113 4.48 -19.67 -10.73
C ALA A 113 5.13 -18.73 -9.70
N LYS A 114 6.46 -18.67 -9.63
CA LYS A 114 7.18 -17.70 -8.77
C LYS A 114 6.82 -16.26 -9.10
N CYS A 115 6.79 -15.89 -10.38
CA CYS A 115 6.41 -14.56 -10.83
C CYS A 115 4.96 -14.23 -10.43
N MET A 116 4.04 -15.16 -10.60
CA MET A 116 2.63 -14.99 -10.27
C MET A 116 2.42 -14.82 -8.76
N LEU A 117 3.03 -15.67 -7.94
CA LEU A 117 3.00 -15.57 -6.48
C LEU A 117 3.63 -14.26 -5.98
N PHE A 118 4.75 -13.86 -6.56
CA PHE A 118 5.40 -12.60 -6.19
C PHE A 118 4.49 -11.40 -6.48
N LYS A 119 3.90 -11.32 -7.68
CA LYS A 119 2.99 -10.22 -8.04
C LYS A 119 1.77 -10.17 -7.13
N SER A 120 1.17 -11.31 -6.83
CA SER A 120 -0.08 -11.37 -6.07
C SER A 120 0.11 -11.23 -4.57
N LYS A 121 1.24 -11.68 -4.01
CA LYS A 121 1.43 -11.78 -2.55
C LYS A 121 2.58 -10.95 -1.99
N CYS A 122 3.66 -10.75 -2.75
CA CYS A 122 4.83 -10.07 -2.22
C CYS A 122 4.84 -8.59 -2.59
N SER A 123 4.64 -8.25 -3.86
CA SER A 123 4.71 -6.87 -4.34
C SER A 123 3.47 -6.03 -4.02
N HIS A 124 2.47 -6.63 -3.40
CA HIS A 124 1.22 -5.97 -3.08
C HIS A 124 1.32 -5.22 -1.75
N ALA A 125 1.43 -3.90 -1.81
CA ALA A 125 1.32 -3.04 -0.63
C ALA A 125 -0.12 -2.53 -0.51
N TYR A 126 -0.81 -2.97 0.54
CA TYR A 126 -2.13 -2.44 0.88
C TYR A 126 -1.98 -0.99 1.33
N GLY A 127 -2.85 -0.09 0.85
CA GLY A 127 -2.81 1.34 1.19
C GLY A 127 -1.84 2.17 0.33
N SER A 128 -1.01 1.52 -0.51
CA SER A 128 -0.02 2.24 -1.34
C SER A 128 -0.63 3.22 -2.35
N GLU A 129 -1.93 3.14 -2.58
CA GLU A 129 -2.69 4.09 -3.40
C GLU A 129 -2.72 5.51 -2.83
N THR A 130 -2.51 5.66 -1.52
CA THR A 130 -2.50 6.95 -0.84
C THR A 130 -1.11 7.59 -0.74
N TRP A 131 -0.04 6.86 -1.11
CA TRP A 131 1.33 7.35 -1.00
C TRP A 131 1.65 8.47 -1.98
N ASP A 132 2.53 9.37 -1.57
CA ASP A 132 3.16 10.34 -2.46
C ASP A 132 4.26 9.67 -3.29
N LEU A 133 3.98 9.35 -4.54
CA LEU A 133 4.89 8.64 -5.45
C LEU A 133 6.21 9.41 -5.71
N ALA A 134 6.25 10.72 -5.46
CA ALA A 134 7.45 11.54 -5.55
C ALA A 134 8.32 11.46 -4.28
N ALA A 135 7.77 10.93 -3.16
CA ALA A 135 8.50 10.85 -1.90
C ALA A 135 9.68 9.89 -1.98
N LYS A 136 10.80 10.29 -1.36
CA LYS A 136 12.04 9.52 -1.36
C LYS A 136 11.85 8.10 -0.80
N ASP A 137 11.06 7.97 0.26
CA ASP A 137 10.82 6.68 0.92
C ASP A 137 10.04 5.73 0.00
N VAL A 138 9.04 6.25 -0.75
CA VAL A 138 8.30 5.48 -1.75
C VAL A 138 9.21 5.04 -2.91
N ILE A 139 10.09 5.92 -3.39
CA ILE A 139 11.09 5.57 -4.41
C ILE A 139 12.02 4.46 -3.90
N MET A 140 12.40 4.48 -2.63
CA MET A 140 13.20 3.41 -2.01
C MET A 140 12.42 2.09 -1.94
N TYR A 141 11.14 2.14 -1.60
CA TYR A 141 10.26 0.95 -1.63
C TYR A 141 10.19 0.34 -3.04
N LEU A 142 9.98 1.16 -4.08
CA LEU A 142 9.94 0.68 -5.46
C LEU A 142 11.24 -0.01 -5.88
N LYS A 143 12.39 0.51 -5.45
CA LYS A 143 13.70 -0.15 -5.64
C LYS A 143 13.78 -1.48 -4.89
N ALA A 144 13.26 -1.53 -3.66
CA ALA A 144 13.22 -2.77 -2.87
C ALA A 144 12.36 -3.85 -3.54
N VAL A 145 11.22 -3.49 -4.14
CA VAL A 145 10.38 -4.41 -4.93
C VAL A 145 11.18 -4.99 -6.11
N GLY A 146 11.91 -4.17 -6.86
CA GLY A 146 12.76 -4.63 -7.94
C GLY A 146 13.88 -5.58 -7.49
N GLN A 147 14.48 -5.31 -6.31
CA GLN A 147 15.48 -6.21 -5.72
C GLN A 147 14.86 -7.52 -5.22
N ALA A 148 13.68 -7.45 -4.64
CA ALA A 148 12.93 -8.64 -4.22
C ALA A 148 12.57 -9.53 -5.41
N GLY A 149 12.15 -8.94 -6.54
CA GLY A 149 11.91 -9.66 -7.78
C GLY A 149 13.15 -10.41 -8.28
N ARG A 150 14.34 -9.78 -8.22
CA ARG A 150 15.61 -10.47 -8.57
C ARG A 150 15.86 -11.68 -7.67
N ARG A 151 15.66 -11.54 -6.37
CA ARG A 151 15.84 -12.65 -5.41
C ARG A 151 14.91 -13.83 -5.70
N VAL A 152 13.64 -13.55 -6.01
CA VAL A 152 12.66 -14.60 -6.37
C VAL A 152 13.07 -15.38 -7.60
N LEU A 153 13.64 -14.69 -8.59
CA LEU A 153 14.12 -15.29 -9.83
C LEU A 153 15.54 -15.87 -9.72
N GLY A 154 16.21 -15.78 -8.56
CA GLY A 154 17.59 -16.21 -8.41
C GLY A 154 18.60 -15.39 -9.23
N LEU A 155 18.25 -14.16 -9.61
CA LEU A 155 19.10 -13.28 -10.41
C LEU A 155 20.07 -12.50 -9.52
N PRO A 156 21.28 -12.18 -10.03
CA PRO A 156 22.23 -11.37 -9.30
C PRO A 156 21.69 -9.95 -9.05
N PRO A 157 22.11 -9.29 -7.95
CA PRO A 157 21.64 -7.92 -7.62
C PRO A 157 21.90 -6.88 -8.72
N CYS A 158 22.98 -7.07 -9.49
CA CYS A 158 23.36 -6.20 -10.60
C CYS A 158 22.59 -6.44 -11.89
N CYS A 159 21.71 -7.45 -11.94
CA CYS A 159 20.90 -7.73 -13.13
C CYS A 159 20.08 -6.50 -13.54
N PRO A 160 20.11 -6.07 -14.81
CA PRO A 160 19.35 -4.94 -15.30
C PRO A 160 17.84 -5.08 -15.04
N SER A 161 17.19 -3.97 -14.69
CA SER A 161 15.75 -3.96 -14.44
C SER A 161 14.92 -4.35 -15.67
N THR A 162 15.43 -4.08 -16.87
CA THR A 162 14.80 -4.48 -18.14
C THR A 162 14.62 -5.99 -18.22
N ILE A 163 15.65 -6.77 -17.86
CA ILE A 163 15.57 -8.24 -17.84
C ILE A 163 14.53 -8.70 -16.82
N VAL A 164 14.58 -8.13 -15.62
CA VAL A 164 13.61 -8.48 -14.56
C VAL A 164 12.18 -8.18 -15.02
N ASN A 165 11.95 -7.00 -15.60
CA ASN A 165 10.64 -6.59 -16.10
C ASN A 165 10.14 -7.46 -17.25
N THR A 166 11.03 -7.89 -18.16
CA THR A 166 10.69 -8.84 -19.23
C THR A 166 10.25 -10.19 -18.65
N LEU A 167 11.00 -10.73 -17.68
CA LEU A 167 10.66 -12.01 -17.03
C LEU A 167 9.36 -11.95 -16.25
N PHE A 168 9.04 -10.80 -15.65
CA PHE A 168 7.76 -10.56 -14.99
C PHE A 168 6.64 -10.13 -15.95
N ASN A 169 6.95 -9.84 -17.21
CA ASN A 169 6.03 -9.27 -18.19
C ASN A 169 5.33 -7.98 -17.70
N CYS A 170 6.04 -7.17 -16.94
CA CYS A 170 5.60 -5.84 -16.46
C CYS A 170 6.76 -5.11 -15.76
N ASP A 171 6.65 -3.79 -15.58
CA ASP A 171 7.53 -3.09 -14.63
C ASP A 171 7.15 -3.50 -13.19
N VAL A 172 7.84 -4.53 -12.69
CA VAL A 172 7.54 -5.16 -11.41
C VAL A 172 7.64 -4.19 -10.23
N SER A 173 8.47 -3.15 -10.37
CA SER A 173 8.65 -2.16 -9.29
C SER A 173 7.51 -1.14 -9.24
N LYS A 174 7.04 -0.65 -10.38
CA LYS A 174 6.14 0.51 -10.44
C LYS A 174 4.69 0.14 -10.75
N SER A 175 4.51 -0.85 -11.63
CA SER A 175 3.21 -1.18 -12.24
C SER A 175 2.08 -1.27 -11.20
N HIS A 176 2.29 -2.02 -10.12
CA HIS A 176 1.25 -2.23 -9.11
C HIS A 176 0.89 -0.94 -8.34
N THR A 177 1.90 -0.26 -7.80
CA THR A 177 1.70 0.96 -6.98
C THR A 177 1.11 2.09 -7.81
N TYR A 178 1.62 2.30 -9.03
CA TYR A 178 1.13 3.35 -9.93
C TYR A 178 -0.30 3.08 -10.42
N THR A 179 -0.61 1.82 -10.75
CA THR A 179 -1.98 1.43 -11.16
C THR A 179 -2.98 1.66 -10.02
N LYS A 180 -2.61 1.34 -8.79
CA LYS A 180 -3.46 1.59 -7.61
C LYS A 180 -3.69 3.08 -7.37
N ALA A 181 -2.62 3.88 -7.36
CA ALA A 181 -2.72 5.32 -7.20
C ALA A 181 -3.61 5.96 -8.29
N LEU A 182 -3.41 5.56 -9.55
CA LEU A 182 -4.25 6.02 -10.65
C LEU A 182 -5.72 5.58 -10.50
N SER A 183 -5.95 4.33 -10.05
CA SER A 183 -7.30 3.81 -9.79
C SER A 183 -8.01 4.63 -8.72
N LEU A 184 -7.34 4.97 -7.63
CA LEU A 184 -7.88 5.83 -6.57
C LEU A 184 -8.24 7.21 -7.13
N ILE A 185 -7.34 7.85 -7.89
CA ILE A 185 -7.58 9.15 -8.52
C ILE A 185 -8.77 9.09 -9.48
N LYS A 186 -8.88 8.03 -10.29
CA LYS A 186 -10.03 7.81 -11.17
C LYS A 186 -11.34 7.62 -10.38
N THR A 187 -11.29 6.99 -9.23
CA THR A 187 -12.43 6.83 -8.33
C THR A 187 -12.88 8.18 -7.77
N PHE A 188 -11.97 9.02 -7.30
CA PHE A 188 -12.30 10.39 -6.89
C PHE A 188 -12.96 11.20 -8.00
N LYS A 189 -12.39 11.16 -9.22
CA LYS A 189 -12.91 11.87 -10.39
C LYS A 189 -14.33 11.44 -10.79
N LYS A 190 -14.67 10.16 -10.62
CA LYS A 190 -15.97 9.58 -10.99
C LYS A 190 -16.98 9.56 -9.84
N SER A 191 -16.59 9.96 -8.65
CA SER A 191 -17.44 9.88 -7.47
C SER A 191 -18.61 10.83 -7.57
N SER A 192 -19.81 10.35 -7.26
CA SER A 192 -21.00 11.17 -7.05
C SER A 192 -21.08 11.77 -5.65
N ASN A 193 -20.16 11.42 -4.75
CA ASN A 193 -20.08 11.98 -3.41
C ASN A 193 -19.48 13.39 -3.46
N GLU A 194 -20.22 14.37 -2.98
CA GLU A 194 -19.83 15.79 -3.00
C GLU A 194 -18.50 16.06 -2.30
N ILE A 195 -18.22 15.39 -1.18
CA ILE A 195 -16.96 15.54 -0.43
C ILE A 195 -15.79 15.04 -1.27
N MET A 196 -15.93 13.88 -1.88
CA MET A 196 -14.88 13.28 -2.72
C MET A 196 -14.62 14.14 -3.96
N SER A 197 -15.69 14.66 -4.58
CA SER A 197 -15.61 15.57 -5.73
C SER A 197 -14.92 16.87 -5.35
N CYS A 198 -15.26 17.45 -4.20
CA CYS A 198 -14.64 18.67 -3.68
C CYS A 198 -13.14 18.46 -3.40
N ILE A 199 -12.77 17.36 -2.76
CA ILE A 199 -11.36 16.99 -2.51
C ILE A 199 -10.61 16.90 -3.84
N PHE A 200 -11.18 16.22 -4.83
CA PHE A 200 -10.54 16.02 -6.14
C PHE A 200 -10.32 17.35 -6.88
N VAL A 201 -11.33 18.20 -6.95
CA VAL A 201 -11.26 19.51 -7.62
C VAL A 201 -10.22 20.42 -6.96
N ASN A 202 -10.20 20.48 -5.62
CA ASN A 202 -9.21 21.27 -4.90
C ASN A 202 -7.80 20.73 -5.09
N ALA A 203 -7.64 19.40 -5.06
CA ALA A 203 -6.34 18.77 -5.18
C ALA A 203 -5.76 18.87 -6.60
N ILE A 204 -6.58 18.84 -7.65
CA ILE A 204 -6.09 19.02 -9.02
C ILE A 204 -5.62 20.45 -9.29
N ASN A 205 -6.28 21.43 -8.67
CA ASN A 205 -5.94 22.84 -8.82
C ASN A 205 -4.72 23.27 -7.98
N ASP A 206 -4.34 22.45 -7.00
CA ASP A 206 -3.13 22.67 -6.21
C ASP A 206 -1.99 21.79 -6.72
N CYS A 207 -0.98 22.39 -7.36
CA CYS A 207 0.19 21.68 -7.85
C CYS A 207 1.03 21.00 -6.75
N ASN A 208 0.88 21.43 -5.49
CA ASN A 208 1.55 20.85 -4.34
C ASN A 208 0.77 19.70 -3.71
N SER A 209 -0.45 19.44 -4.16
CA SER A 209 -1.23 18.31 -3.66
C SER A 209 -0.59 16.98 -4.07
N TYR A 210 -0.77 15.94 -3.23
CA TYR A 210 -0.27 14.61 -3.56
C TYR A 210 -0.92 14.04 -4.84
N ILE A 211 -2.19 14.36 -5.12
CA ILE A 211 -2.90 13.93 -6.33
C ILE A 211 -2.24 14.49 -7.59
N SER A 212 -1.96 15.80 -7.61
CA SER A 212 -1.29 16.45 -8.75
C SER A 212 0.13 15.93 -8.93
N ARG A 213 0.89 15.75 -7.85
CA ARG A 213 2.24 15.18 -7.91
C ARG A 213 2.21 13.74 -8.45
N ASN A 214 1.31 12.90 -7.93
CA ASN A 214 1.19 11.51 -8.39
C ASN A 214 0.79 11.41 -9.86
N LEU A 215 -0.14 12.25 -10.34
CA LEU A 215 -0.49 12.30 -11.75
C LEU A 215 0.71 12.65 -12.64
N ASN A 216 1.53 13.61 -12.22
CA ASN A 216 2.73 14.00 -12.96
C ASN A 216 3.76 12.86 -13.00
N VAL A 217 4.04 12.22 -11.86
CA VAL A 217 4.95 11.06 -11.81
C VAL A 217 4.48 9.91 -12.70
N ILE A 218 3.17 9.62 -12.70
CA ILE A 218 2.60 8.57 -13.54
C ILE A 218 2.68 8.93 -15.03
N ARG A 219 2.35 10.17 -15.39
CA ARG A 219 2.45 10.64 -16.78
C ARG A 219 3.88 10.59 -17.32
N GLU A 220 4.85 11.03 -16.53
CA GLU A 220 6.27 10.96 -16.90
C GLU A 220 6.73 9.52 -17.07
N ALA A 221 6.29 8.62 -16.19
CA ALA A 221 6.69 7.21 -16.24
C ALA A 221 6.08 6.45 -17.43
N TRP A 222 4.89 6.83 -17.88
CA TRP A 222 4.13 6.13 -18.93
C TRP A 222 3.99 6.92 -20.23
N GLY A 223 4.79 7.96 -20.43
CA GLY A 223 4.85 8.71 -21.68
C GLY A 223 3.56 9.45 -22.03
N GLY A 224 2.75 9.83 -21.03
CA GLY A 224 1.50 10.54 -21.21
C GLY A 224 0.25 9.66 -21.41
N ASP A 225 0.42 8.34 -21.54
CA ASP A 225 -0.70 7.41 -21.59
C ASP A 225 -1.15 7.01 -20.17
N GLU A 226 -2.46 6.80 -19.97
CA GLU A 226 -3.06 6.41 -18.69
C GLU A 226 -3.03 4.88 -18.48
N SER A 227 -2.40 4.14 -19.35
CA SER A 227 -2.21 2.68 -19.24
C SER A 227 -0.76 2.34 -18.91
N PRO A 228 -0.50 1.32 -18.05
CA PRO A 228 0.85 0.85 -17.86
C PRO A 228 1.41 0.38 -19.20
N PRO A 229 2.63 0.82 -19.58
CA PRO A 229 3.23 0.40 -20.83
C PRO A 229 3.32 -1.12 -20.84
N PHE A 230 2.72 -1.75 -21.82
CA PHE A 230 3.04 -3.11 -22.19
C PHE A 230 4.51 -3.11 -22.63
N ILE A 231 5.34 -3.90 -21.99
CA ILE A 231 6.76 -4.00 -22.35
C ILE A 231 6.90 -5.13 -23.38
N PRO A 232 6.85 -4.83 -24.68
CA PRO A 232 7.19 -5.79 -25.69
C PRO A 232 8.69 -5.62 -26.02
N ASP A 233 9.58 -5.94 -25.13
CA ASP A 233 10.98 -5.98 -25.53
C ASP A 233 11.45 -7.42 -25.64
N GLN A 234 11.25 -7.99 -26.81
CA GLN A 234 11.92 -9.18 -27.30
C GLN A 234 13.31 -8.80 -27.82
N SER A 235 14.12 -8.11 -27.01
CA SER A 235 15.51 -7.96 -27.40
C SER A 235 16.17 -9.35 -27.48
N PRO A 236 17.02 -9.63 -28.45
CA PRO A 236 17.68 -10.93 -28.59
C PRO A 236 18.43 -11.38 -27.33
N ILE A 237 18.89 -10.41 -26.52
CA ILE A 237 19.57 -10.65 -25.24
C ILE A 237 18.57 -11.20 -24.20
N CYS A 238 17.35 -10.65 -24.14
CA CYS A 238 16.31 -11.12 -23.21
C CYS A 238 15.82 -12.52 -23.58
N VAL A 239 15.64 -12.81 -24.87
CA VAL A 239 15.27 -14.14 -25.38
C VAL A 239 16.33 -15.17 -25.02
N GLY A 240 17.61 -14.90 -25.28
CA GLY A 240 18.70 -15.80 -24.94
C GLY A 240 18.83 -16.06 -23.42
N ILE A 241 18.59 -15.08 -22.59
CA ILE A 241 18.59 -15.27 -21.13
C ILE A 241 17.37 -16.09 -20.68
N MET A 242 16.21 -15.89 -21.29
CA MET A 242 15.01 -16.69 -21.01
C MET A 242 15.24 -18.17 -21.37
N GLU A 243 15.83 -18.46 -22.51
CA GLU A 243 16.19 -19.81 -22.91
C GLU A 243 17.22 -20.46 -21.97
N LEU A 244 18.22 -19.71 -21.52
CA LEU A 244 19.23 -20.20 -20.56
C LEU A 244 18.62 -20.49 -19.17
N LEU A 245 17.63 -19.71 -18.73
CA LEU A 245 16.94 -19.95 -17.48
C LEU A 245 15.98 -21.14 -17.59
N ASP A 246 15.28 -21.30 -18.71
CA ASP A 246 14.38 -22.43 -18.95
C ASP A 246 15.15 -23.77 -19.03
N VAL A 247 16.37 -23.79 -19.59
CA VAL A 247 17.22 -24.96 -19.59
C VAL A 247 17.70 -25.39 -18.20
N ARG A 248 17.85 -24.43 -17.27
CA ARG A 248 18.22 -24.76 -15.88
C ARG A 248 16.98 -25.18 -15.01
N GLU A 249 15.80 -24.78 -15.39
CA GLU A 249 14.54 -25.17 -14.72
C GLU A 249 13.97 -26.49 -15.23
N GLY A 250 14.56 -27.09 -16.31
CA GLY A 250 14.09 -28.29 -16.99
C GLY A 250 14.17 -29.61 -16.22
N ALA A 251 14.33 -29.59 -14.88
CA ALA A 251 14.42 -30.80 -14.07
C ALA A 251 13.14 -31.15 -13.28
N ALA A 252 12.10 -30.32 -13.24
CA ALA A 252 10.78 -30.69 -12.70
C ALA A 252 9.72 -29.68 -13.13
N LEU A 253 9.07 -29.90 -14.26
CA LEU A 253 7.80 -29.27 -14.58
C LEU A 253 6.71 -29.90 -13.68
N ILE A 254 6.40 -29.27 -12.57
CA ILE A 254 5.10 -29.47 -11.91
C ILE A 254 4.16 -28.48 -12.61
N GLU A 255 3.35 -28.95 -13.52
CA GLU A 255 2.16 -28.23 -13.98
C GLU A 255 1.22 -28.16 -12.78
N LEU A 256 1.16 -26.98 -12.14
CA LEU A 256 0.17 -26.71 -11.11
C LEU A 256 -1.12 -26.28 -11.83
N ASP A 257 -2.18 -27.01 -11.59
CA ASP A 257 -3.54 -26.62 -11.98
C ASP A 257 -4.00 -25.41 -11.13
N TYR A 258 -5.01 -24.69 -11.57
CA TYR A 258 -5.46 -23.44 -10.91
C TYR A 258 -5.88 -23.67 -9.44
N GLU A 259 -6.40 -24.89 -9.12
CA GLU A 259 -6.78 -25.29 -7.76
C GLU A 259 -5.57 -25.42 -6.82
N ASP A 260 -4.41 -25.87 -7.30
CA ASP A 260 -3.19 -26.01 -6.50
C ASP A 260 -2.61 -24.64 -6.09
N VAL A 261 -2.87 -23.58 -6.87
CA VAL A 261 -2.41 -22.21 -6.55
C VAL A 261 -3.17 -21.64 -5.36
N ASP A 262 -4.47 -21.93 -5.21
CA ASP A 262 -5.26 -21.45 -4.08
C ASP A 262 -4.90 -22.15 -2.76
N GLU A 263 -4.55 -23.42 -2.78
CA GLU A 263 -4.06 -24.15 -1.62
C GLU A 263 -2.67 -23.67 -1.17
N LEU A 264 -1.76 -23.43 -2.13
CA LEU A 264 -0.46 -22.78 -1.92
C LEU A 264 -0.60 -21.34 -1.39
N MET A 265 -1.68 -20.66 -1.79
CA MET A 265 -2.01 -19.29 -1.34
C MET A 265 -2.44 -19.24 0.13
N MET A 266 -3.16 -20.25 0.63
CA MET A 266 -3.54 -20.36 2.04
C MET A 266 -2.31 -20.56 2.96
N LEU A 267 -1.28 -21.27 2.51
CA LEU A 267 -0.04 -21.48 3.27
C LEU A 267 0.81 -20.21 3.46
N LEU A 268 0.68 -19.21 2.59
CA LEU A 268 1.35 -17.90 2.74
C LEU A 268 0.59 -16.93 3.67
N CYS A 269 -0.71 -17.16 3.87
CA CYS A 269 -1.58 -16.28 4.67
C CYS A 269 -1.78 -16.75 6.12
N SER A 270 -1.35 -17.98 6.46
CA SER A 270 -1.51 -18.55 7.81
C SER A 270 -0.33 -18.20 8.73
N ARG A 271 -0.12 -16.90 8.99
CA ARG A 271 0.62 -16.43 10.20
C ARG A 271 0.24 -15.00 10.50
#